data_0fd7a81d4010702aa005168899687cce
#
_entry.id   0fd7a81d4010702aa005168899687cce
#
_cell.length_a   1.000
_cell.length_b   1.000
_cell.length_c   1.000
_cell.angle_alpha   90.00
_cell.angle_beta   90.00
_cell.angle_gamma   90.00
#
_symmetry.space_group_name_H-M   'P 1'
#
loop_
_entity.id
_entity.type
_entity.pdbx_description
1 polymer ?
#
loop_
_entity_poly.entity_id
_entity_poly.type
_entity_poly.pdbx_seq_one_letter_code
_entity_poly.pdbx_strand_id
1 'polypeptide(L)'
;MIKLKDIGNFKTIPEILSDIINQNISKLDEHLAKAWDINKNISISEYTNLSPLDCALIMEAFESVKWLVEHGVNLNAKDRPSFLTAVRYCDEKIIQYLVSHGAKVNLTNNVKSDAFMEAIYGKNYKYLQLIHDLGHTVEKYGEKAFREAVSDRNYDV
;
A
#
# COMPACT_ATOMS: atom_id res chain seq x y z
N MET A 1 2.91 2.83 12.82
CA MET A 1 2.53 4.08 12.09
C MET A 1 3.84 4.74 11.66
N ILE A 2 4.17 4.69 10.38
CA ILE A 2 5.29 5.45 9.82
C ILE A 2 4.87 6.92 9.86
N LYS A 3 5.49 7.70 10.74
CA LYS A 3 5.25 9.15 10.77
C LYS A 3 6.06 9.80 9.66
N LEU A 4 5.60 10.90 9.10
CA LEU A 4 6.36 11.71 8.11
C LEU A 4 7.84 11.91 8.50
N LYS A 5 8.14 11.99 9.82
CA LYS A 5 9.50 12.08 10.35
C LYS A 5 10.34 10.81 10.14
N ASP A 6 9.71 9.65 9.89
CA ASP A 6 10.38 8.36 9.72
C ASP A 6 10.77 8.13 8.24
N ILE A 7 10.29 8.99 7.33
CA ILE A 7 10.63 8.97 5.90
C ILE A 7 11.96 9.70 5.62
N GLY A 8 12.75 10.00 6.66
CA GLY A 8 14.10 10.58 6.56
C GLY A 8 14.11 12.12 6.48
N ASN A 9 15.28 12.70 6.61
CA ASN A 9 15.54 14.14 6.51
C ASN A 9 15.31 14.63 5.06
N PHE A 10 14.06 14.82 4.65
CA PHE A 10 13.75 15.41 3.35
C PHE A 10 14.07 16.89 3.36
N LYS A 11 15.06 17.30 2.59
CA LYS A 11 15.30 18.72 2.32
C LYS A 11 14.12 19.35 1.58
N THR A 12 13.34 18.57 0.80
CA THR A 12 12.12 19.03 0.11
C THR A 12 11.29 17.81 -0.32
N ILE A 13 10.07 17.70 0.16
CA ILE A 13 9.09 16.73 -0.37
C ILE A 13 8.64 17.27 -1.75
N PRO A 14 8.68 16.47 -2.83
CA PRO A 14 8.12 16.90 -4.11
C PRO A 14 6.68 17.39 -3.95
N GLU A 15 6.32 18.50 -4.61
CA GLU A 15 5.00 19.13 -4.47
C GLU A 15 3.86 18.12 -4.64
N ILE A 16 3.95 17.27 -5.65
CA ILE A 16 2.96 16.24 -5.94
C ILE A 16 2.76 15.23 -4.79
N LEU A 17 3.82 14.86 -4.07
CA LEU A 17 3.70 13.99 -2.90
C LEU A 17 3.03 14.73 -1.74
N SER A 18 3.36 16.00 -1.57
CA SER A 18 2.69 16.85 -0.59
C SER A 18 1.18 16.96 -0.87
N ASP A 19 0.79 17.13 -2.14
CA ASP A 19 -0.61 17.21 -2.53
C ASP A 19 -1.35 15.88 -2.32
N ILE A 20 -0.70 14.75 -2.60
CA ILE A 20 -1.26 13.42 -2.32
C ILE A 20 -1.48 13.24 -0.81
N ILE A 21 -0.48 13.54 0.02
CA ILE A 21 -0.55 13.38 1.47
C ILE A 21 -1.64 14.28 2.09
N ASN A 22 -1.73 15.52 1.62
CA ASN A 22 -2.69 16.50 2.12
C ASN A 22 -4.07 16.38 1.45
N GLN A 23 -4.23 15.43 0.52
CA GLN A 23 -5.48 15.18 -0.19
C GLN A 23 -5.99 16.41 -0.95
N ASN A 24 -5.07 17.14 -1.57
CA ASN A 24 -5.36 18.32 -2.37
C ASN A 24 -5.86 17.93 -3.77
N ILE A 25 -7.09 17.44 -3.88
CA ILE A 25 -7.63 16.84 -5.10
C ILE A 25 -7.56 17.80 -6.29
N SER A 26 -7.89 19.09 -6.10
CA SER A 26 -7.79 20.10 -7.18
C SER A 26 -6.36 20.25 -7.71
N LYS A 27 -5.35 20.09 -6.88
CA LYS A 27 -3.96 20.10 -7.31
C LYS A 27 -3.57 18.83 -8.06
N LEU A 28 -4.11 17.68 -7.66
CA LEU A 28 -3.91 16.43 -8.41
C LEU A 28 -4.50 16.53 -9.82
N ASP A 29 -5.67 17.19 -9.99
CA ASP A 29 -6.25 17.48 -11.30
C ASP A 29 -5.34 18.40 -12.13
N GLU A 30 -4.74 19.43 -11.51
CA GLU A 30 -3.79 20.32 -12.19
C GLU A 30 -2.52 19.57 -12.65
N HIS A 31 -1.99 18.64 -11.83
CA HIS A 31 -0.83 17.81 -12.19
C HIS A 31 -1.17 16.89 -13.37
N LEU A 32 -2.35 16.26 -13.35
CA LEU A 32 -2.80 15.37 -14.42
C LEU A 32 -2.99 16.16 -15.74
N ALA A 33 -3.56 17.37 -15.68
CA ALA A 33 -3.72 18.24 -16.84
C ALA A 33 -2.37 18.67 -17.47
N LYS A 34 -1.29 18.65 -16.69
CA LYS A 34 0.09 18.89 -17.15
C LYS A 34 0.80 17.61 -17.63
N ALA A 35 0.03 16.56 -17.96
CA ALA A 35 0.52 15.28 -18.45
C ALA A 35 1.42 14.52 -17.44
N TRP A 36 1.12 14.65 -16.14
CA TRP A 36 1.77 13.81 -15.14
C TRP A 36 1.38 12.34 -15.32
N ASP A 37 2.39 11.46 -15.32
CA ASP A 37 2.18 10.01 -15.37
C ASP A 37 1.86 9.50 -13.96
N ILE A 38 0.60 9.18 -13.71
CA ILE A 38 0.05 8.69 -12.45
C ILE A 38 0.69 7.37 -11.98
N ASN A 39 1.32 6.62 -12.88
CA ASN A 39 1.98 5.34 -12.59
C ASN A 39 3.50 5.47 -12.40
N LYS A 40 4.05 6.66 -12.64
CA LYS A 40 5.48 6.89 -12.54
C LYS A 40 5.89 7.05 -11.07
N ASN A 41 6.89 6.26 -10.66
CA ASN A 41 7.48 6.42 -9.34
C ASN A 41 8.11 7.81 -9.17
N ILE A 42 7.95 8.37 -7.98
CA ILE A 42 8.48 9.67 -7.59
C ILE A 42 9.71 9.40 -6.72
N SER A 43 10.85 9.99 -7.10
CA SER A 43 12.08 9.89 -6.33
C SER A 43 11.98 10.77 -5.08
N ILE A 44 12.14 10.15 -3.93
CA ILE A 44 12.10 10.82 -2.62
C ILE A 44 13.52 11.05 -2.11
N SER A 45 14.42 10.11 -2.38
CA SER A 45 15.84 10.18 -2.06
C SER A 45 16.62 9.37 -3.10
N GLU A 46 17.97 9.35 -2.99
CA GLU A 46 18.82 8.52 -3.85
C GLU A 46 18.45 7.03 -3.84
N TYR A 47 17.85 6.56 -2.74
CA TYR A 47 17.55 5.13 -2.52
C TYR A 47 16.04 4.83 -2.39
N THR A 48 15.19 5.85 -2.41
CA THR A 48 13.75 5.66 -2.14
C THR A 48 12.90 6.25 -3.25
N ASN A 49 12.19 5.36 -3.95
CA ASN A 49 11.17 5.72 -4.92
C ASN A 49 9.81 5.17 -4.43
N LEU A 50 8.78 5.99 -4.45
CA LEU A 50 7.41 5.57 -4.18
C LEU A 50 6.52 5.87 -5.38
N SER A 51 5.59 4.95 -5.66
CA SER A 51 4.50 5.28 -6.56
C SER A 51 3.54 6.27 -5.87
N PRO A 52 2.80 7.06 -6.62
CA PRO A 52 1.73 7.92 -6.07
C PRO A 52 0.76 7.15 -5.18
N LEU A 53 0.35 5.95 -5.63
CA LEU A 53 -0.56 5.10 -4.88
C LEU A 53 0.07 4.55 -3.59
N ASP A 54 1.34 4.10 -3.62
CA ASP A 54 2.01 3.68 -2.39
C ASP A 54 2.09 4.80 -1.36
N CYS A 55 2.39 6.01 -1.83
CA CYS A 55 2.42 7.19 -0.95
C CYS A 55 1.05 7.41 -0.29
N ALA A 56 -0.03 7.40 -1.08
CA ALA A 56 -1.39 7.59 -0.57
C ALA A 56 -1.78 6.47 0.43
N LEU A 57 -1.41 5.22 0.15
CA LEU A 57 -1.71 4.07 1.01
C LEU A 57 -0.91 4.12 2.32
N ILE A 58 0.40 4.35 2.27
CA ILE A 58 1.25 4.43 3.46
C ILE A 58 0.81 5.57 4.40
N MET A 59 0.29 6.65 3.83
CA MET A 59 -0.18 7.81 4.57
C MET A 59 -1.68 7.74 4.92
N GLU A 60 -2.36 6.65 4.54
CA GLU A 60 -3.80 6.45 4.74
C GLU A 60 -4.65 7.62 4.18
N ALA A 61 -4.18 8.25 3.10
CA ALA A 61 -4.80 9.40 2.46
C ALA A 61 -5.96 8.94 1.55
N PHE A 62 -7.09 8.58 2.14
CA PHE A 62 -8.18 7.86 1.46
C PHE A 62 -8.77 8.61 0.27
N GLU A 63 -8.95 9.94 0.33
CA GLU A 63 -9.48 10.70 -0.80
C GLU A 63 -8.49 10.70 -1.98
N SER A 64 -7.18 10.77 -1.70
CA SER A 64 -6.16 10.60 -2.74
C SER A 64 -6.12 9.18 -3.30
N VAL A 65 -6.33 8.15 -2.48
CA VAL A 65 -6.46 6.76 -2.96
C VAL A 65 -7.63 6.66 -3.92
N LYS A 66 -8.81 7.18 -3.57
CA LYS A 66 -9.99 7.17 -4.44
C LYS A 66 -9.72 7.87 -5.76
N TRP A 67 -9.21 9.08 -5.67
CA TRP A 67 -8.90 9.87 -6.85
C TRP A 67 -7.93 9.15 -7.80
N LEU A 68 -6.84 8.57 -7.27
CA LEU A 68 -5.87 7.80 -8.05
C LEU A 68 -6.51 6.59 -8.74
N VAL A 69 -7.37 5.86 -8.03
CA VAL A 69 -8.08 4.69 -8.57
C VAL A 69 -9.04 5.09 -9.68
N GLU A 70 -9.83 6.15 -9.49
CA GLU A 70 -10.78 6.69 -10.47
C GLU A 70 -10.08 7.20 -11.75
N HIS A 71 -8.82 7.63 -11.63
CA HIS A 71 -8.01 8.09 -12.76
C HIS A 71 -7.09 6.99 -13.34
N GLY A 72 -7.35 5.72 -13.00
CA GLY A 72 -6.77 4.57 -13.68
C GLY A 72 -5.35 4.21 -13.25
N VAL A 73 -4.97 4.50 -12.00
CA VAL A 73 -3.70 4.02 -11.45
C VAL A 73 -3.62 2.50 -11.48
N ASN A 74 -2.45 1.95 -11.76
CA ASN A 74 -2.24 0.50 -11.81
C ASN A 74 -2.22 -0.10 -10.40
N LEU A 75 -3.32 -0.76 -10.01
CA LEU A 75 -3.45 -1.45 -8.71
C LEU A 75 -2.57 -2.69 -8.59
N ASN A 76 -2.18 -3.28 -9.71
CA ASN A 76 -1.53 -4.59 -9.77
C ASN A 76 -0.09 -4.49 -10.31
N ALA A 77 0.61 -3.42 -9.97
CA ALA A 77 2.01 -3.23 -10.34
C ALA A 77 2.85 -4.41 -9.83
N LYS A 78 3.70 -4.97 -10.73
CA LYS A 78 4.47 -6.19 -10.45
C LYS A 78 5.37 -6.06 -9.23
N ASP A 79 5.97 -4.90 -9.05
CA ASP A 79 6.96 -4.69 -8.01
C ASP A 79 6.32 -4.43 -6.64
N ARG A 80 5.14 -3.83 -6.66
CA ARG A 80 4.42 -3.44 -5.45
C ARG A 80 2.91 -3.43 -5.70
N PRO A 81 2.25 -4.60 -5.63
CA PRO A 81 0.79 -4.68 -5.72
C PRO A 81 0.11 -3.88 -4.60
N SER A 82 -0.86 -3.05 -4.94
CA SER A 82 -1.51 -2.14 -3.97
C SER A 82 -2.18 -2.87 -2.81
N PHE A 83 -2.73 -4.06 -3.06
CA PHE A 83 -3.34 -4.89 -2.02
C PHE A 83 -2.35 -5.21 -0.89
N LEU A 84 -1.10 -5.55 -1.24
CA LEU A 84 -0.05 -5.88 -0.26
C LEU A 84 0.32 -4.64 0.59
N THR A 85 0.46 -3.49 -0.05
CA THR A 85 0.73 -2.23 0.66
C THR A 85 -0.43 -1.87 1.60
N ALA A 86 -1.67 -2.03 1.13
CA ALA A 86 -2.86 -1.74 1.94
C ALA A 86 -2.98 -2.65 3.16
N VAL A 87 -2.79 -3.96 2.99
CA VAL A 87 -2.82 -4.93 4.11
C VAL A 87 -1.80 -4.58 5.18
N ARG A 88 -0.64 -4.07 4.78
CA ARG A 88 0.44 -3.72 5.70
C ARG A 88 0.19 -2.42 6.46
N TYR A 89 -0.42 -1.42 5.83
CA TYR A 89 -0.44 -0.03 6.34
C TYR A 89 -1.83 0.54 6.56
N CYS A 90 -2.87 0.03 5.89
CA CYS A 90 -4.17 0.68 5.84
C CYS A 90 -5.22 0.00 6.74
N ASP A 91 -6.35 0.68 6.88
CA ASP A 91 -7.55 0.11 7.47
C ASP A 91 -8.32 -0.80 6.49
N GLU A 92 -9.30 -1.55 7.01
CA GLU A 92 -10.10 -2.49 6.24
C GLU A 92 -10.92 -1.79 5.14
N LYS A 93 -11.36 -0.56 5.36
CA LYS A 93 -12.13 0.22 4.39
C LYS A 93 -11.34 0.44 3.10
N ILE A 94 -10.05 0.78 3.22
CA ILE A 94 -9.16 0.98 2.08
C ILE A 94 -8.90 -0.35 1.39
N ILE A 95 -8.67 -1.44 2.14
CA ILE A 95 -8.44 -2.78 1.59
C ILE A 95 -9.64 -3.22 0.74
N GLN A 96 -10.86 -3.11 1.29
CA GLN A 96 -12.09 -3.48 0.59
C GLN A 96 -12.35 -2.60 -0.63
N TYR A 97 -12.07 -1.30 -0.54
CA TYR A 97 -12.18 -0.37 -1.65
C TYR A 97 -11.28 -0.79 -2.82
N LEU A 98 -10.02 -1.09 -2.56
CA LEU A 98 -9.08 -1.52 -3.60
C LEU A 98 -9.51 -2.84 -4.26
N VAL A 99 -9.96 -3.82 -3.47
CA VAL A 99 -10.43 -5.11 -4.00
C VAL A 99 -11.67 -4.93 -4.88
N SER A 100 -12.63 -4.11 -4.46
CA SER A 100 -13.83 -3.82 -5.26
C SER A 100 -13.52 -3.10 -6.59
N HIS A 101 -12.33 -2.46 -6.70
CA HIS A 101 -11.86 -1.80 -7.92
C HIS A 101 -10.79 -2.62 -8.69
N GLY A 102 -10.63 -3.91 -8.37
CA GLY A 102 -9.83 -4.84 -9.16
C GLY A 102 -8.39 -5.05 -8.67
N ALA A 103 -8.06 -4.68 -7.43
CA ALA A 103 -6.81 -5.11 -6.82
C ALA A 103 -6.83 -6.63 -6.61
N LYS A 104 -5.79 -7.31 -7.10
CA LYS A 104 -5.67 -8.77 -7.01
C LYS A 104 -5.05 -9.18 -5.68
N VAL A 105 -5.71 -10.11 -4.99
CA VAL A 105 -5.31 -10.58 -3.66
C VAL A 105 -4.15 -11.59 -3.68
N ASN A 106 -3.99 -12.34 -4.78
CA ASN A 106 -3.02 -13.44 -4.91
C ASN A 106 -1.72 -13.03 -5.64
N LEU A 107 -1.32 -11.77 -5.53
CA LEU A 107 -0.04 -11.32 -6.05
C LEU A 107 1.04 -11.38 -4.96
N THR A 108 2.29 -11.46 -5.41
CA THR A 108 3.48 -11.29 -4.56
C THR A 108 4.29 -10.10 -5.06
N ASN A 109 5.04 -9.46 -4.17
CA ASN A 109 5.98 -8.41 -4.54
C ASN A 109 7.34 -8.97 -5.02
N ASN A 110 8.28 -8.11 -5.33
CA ASN A 110 9.63 -8.48 -5.81
C ASN A 110 10.42 -9.39 -4.86
N VAL A 111 10.18 -9.27 -3.56
CA VAL A 111 10.81 -10.12 -2.53
C VAL A 111 9.98 -11.36 -2.21
N LYS A 112 8.97 -11.65 -3.05
CA LYS A 112 8.05 -12.79 -2.90
C LYS A 112 7.26 -12.79 -1.59
N SER A 113 7.02 -11.62 -1.01
CA SER A 113 6.07 -11.45 0.08
C SER A 113 4.65 -11.45 -0.46
N ASP A 114 3.75 -12.12 0.21
CA ASP A 114 2.32 -12.17 -0.07
C ASP A 114 1.51 -11.41 1.00
N ALA A 115 0.19 -11.44 0.89
CA ALA A 115 -0.69 -10.70 1.78
C ALA A 115 -0.58 -11.13 3.25
N PHE A 116 -0.40 -12.43 3.53
CA PHE A 116 -0.22 -12.90 4.90
C PHE A 116 1.08 -12.37 5.51
N MET A 117 2.19 -12.42 4.74
CA MET A 117 3.47 -11.88 5.19
C MET A 117 3.40 -10.37 5.42
N GLU A 118 2.71 -9.62 4.54
CA GLU A 118 2.55 -8.17 4.71
C GLU A 118 1.68 -7.83 5.94
N ALA A 119 0.63 -8.60 6.21
CA ALA A 119 -0.17 -8.45 7.43
C ALA A 119 0.69 -8.65 8.70
N ILE A 120 1.56 -9.66 8.70
CA ILE A 120 2.47 -9.95 9.82
C ILE A 120 3.50 -8.83 9.97
N TYR A 121 4.16 -8.40 8.89
CA TYR A 121 5.13 -7.30 8.94
C TYR A 121 4.50 -5.97 9.38
N GLY A 122 3.24 -5.73 9.02
CA GLY A 122 2.46 -4.60 9.49
C GLY A 122 1.90 -4.75 10.91
N LYS A 123 2.01 -5.95 11.51
CA LYS A 123 1.34 -6.33 12.77
C LYS A 123 -0.18 -6.22 12.69
N ASN A 124 -0.73 -6.40 11.51
CA ASN A 124 -2.16 -6.34 11.19
C ASN A 124 -2.80 -7.73 11.19
N TYR A 125 -2.55 -8.50 12.24
CA TYR A 125 -3.03 -9.89 12.38
C TYR A 125 -4.55 -10.03 12.25
N LYS A 126 -5.30 -8.99 12.60
CA LYS A 126 -6.76 -8.91 12.45
C LYS A 126 -7.22 -9.10 11.00
N TYR A 127 -6.35 -8.90 10.01
CA TYR A 127 -6.70 -9.08 8.60
C TYR A 127 -6.42 -10.47 8.05
N LEU A 128 -5.84 -11.39 8.82
CA LEU A 128 -5.55 -12.74 8.32
C LEU A 128 -6.82 -13.47 7.87
N GLN A 129 -7.91 -13.36 8.63
CA GLN A 129 -9.20 -13.93 8.24
C GLN A 129 -9.78 -13.23 7.00
N LEU A 130 -9.76 -11.91 6.96
CA LEU A 130 -10.20 -11.13 5.79
C LEU A 130 -9.44 -11.53 4.52
N ILE A 131 -8.12 -11.65 4.60
CA ILE A 131 -7.26 -12.05 3.47
C ILE A 131 -7.64 -13.44 2.97
N HIS A 132 -7.88 -14.38 3.87
CA HIS A 132 -8.37 -15.73 3.54
C HIS A 132 -9.74 -15.66 2.86
N ASP A 133 -10.69 -14.92 3.41
CA ASP A 133 -12.07 -14.80 2.89
C ASP A 133 -12.11 -14.10 1.52
N LEU A 134 -11.14 -13.25 1.23
CA LEU A 134 -10.93 -12.66 -0.09
C LEU A 134 -10.29 -13.63 -1.10
N GLY A 135 -10.04 -14.88 -0.70
CA GLY A 135 -9.57 -15.95 -1.58
C GLY A 135 -8.06 -16.08 -1.71
N HIS A 136 -7.29 -15.49 -0.77
CA HIS A 136 -5.86 -15.75 -0.72
C HIS A 136 -5.59 -17.15 -0.16
N THR A 137 -4.76 -17.94 -0.85
CA THR A 137 -4.44 -19.30 -0.45
C THR A 137 -3.13 -19.40 0.32
N VAL A 138 -3.16 -20.11 1.43
CA VAL A 138 -2.05 -20.25 2.40
C VAL A 138 -0.91 -21.16 1.90
N GLU A 139 -1.04 -21.78 0.74
CA GLU A 139 -0.23 -22.95 0.33
C GLU A 139 1.29 -22.73 0.32
N LYS A 140 1.79 -21.52 0.21
CA LYS A 140 3.24 -21.29 0.00
C LYS A 140 4.00 -20.72 1.19
N TYR A 141 3.36 -19.92 2.02
CA TYR A 141 4.04 -19.17 3.10
C TYR A 141 3.36 -19.28 4.46
N GLY A 142 2.26 -20.03 4.58
CA GLY A 142 1.48 -20.16 5.80
C GLY A 142 2.29 -20.67 7.00
N GLU A 143 3.23 -21.60 6.78
CA GLU A 143 4.09 -22.10 7.87
C GLU A 143 5.05 -21.02 8.38
N LYS A 144 5.61 -20.21 7.48
CA LYS A 144 6.50 -19.10 7.85
C LYS A 144 5.71 -18.01 8.57
N ALA A 145 4.54 -17.64 8.03
CA ALA A 145 3.64 -16.68 8.63
C ALA A 145 3.21 -17.10 10.05
N PHE A 146 2.85 -18.36 10.22
CA PHE A 146 2.50 -18.93 11.53
C PHE A 146 3.67 -18.88 12.50
N ARG A 147 4.87 -19.28 12.08
CA ARG A 147 6.08 -19.23 12.92
C ARG A 147 6.42 -17.81 13.38
N GLU A 148 6.29 -16.81 12.50
CA GLU A 148 6.54 -15.41 12.85
C GLU A 148 5.47 -14.86 13.81
N ALA A 149 4.18 -15.18 13.58
CA ALA A 149 3.10 -14.80 14.50
C ALA A 149 3.29 -15.39 15.90
N VAL A 150 3.71 -16.67 15.99
CA VAL A 150 4.02 -17.34 17.26
C VAL A 150 5.27 -16.74 17.91
N SER A 151 6.30 -16.39 17.13
CA SER A 151 7.53 -15.76 17.64
C SER A 151 7.27 -14.40 18.26
N ASP A 152 6.37 -13.62 17.68
CA ASP A 152 5.95 -12.31 18.21
C ASP A 152 5.05 -12.42 19.47
N ARG A 153 4.82 -13.64 19.98
CA ARG A 153 3.95 -13.96 21.13
C ARG A 153 2.51 -13.45 20.95
N ASN A 154 2.03 -13.40 19.74
CA ASN A 154 0.66 -13.02 19.43
C ASN A 154 -0.19 -14.28 19.40
N TYR A 155 -0.65 -14.72 20.56
CA TYR A 155 -1.46 -15.95 20.73
C TYR A 155 -2.96 -15.75 20.46
N ASP A 156 -3.39 -14.56 20.06
CA ASP A 156 -4.80 -14.24 19.75
C ASP A 156 -5.14 -14.43 18.27
N VAL A 157 -4.52 -15.41 17.59
CA VAL A 157 -4.78 -15.76 16.19
C VAL A 157 -5.50 -17.09 16.08
#